data_a5255ea311dda122c220b5b8b2935440
#
_entry.id   a5255ea311dda122c220b5b8b2935440
#
_cell.length_a   1.000
_cell.length_b   1.000
_cell.length_c   1.000
_cell.angle_alpha   90.00
_cell.angle_beta   90.00
_cell.angle_gamma   90.00
#
_symmetry.space_group_name_H-M   'P 1'
#
loop_
_entity.id
_entity.type
_entity.pdbx_description
1 polymer ?
#
loop_
_entity_poly.entity_id
_entity_poly.type
_entity_poly.pdbx_seq_one_letter_code
_entity_poly.pdbx_strand_id
1 'polypeptide(L)'
;MTREIIGFVMVMLVFVIAAMVAIGYRNKSRAETLATPPLAEATDCNGVECMYVSTVYAETPLKRLLAHGMGPRGKATVAVNDDGISVCRQGEQNYLIPRAEIRGVGKSSATIDRAVEPGGLVSITWNHQGREFITNLRFSDSQSRQIFERKVIA
;
A
#
# COMPACT_ATOMS: atom_id res chain seq x y z
N MET A 1 -12.63 -46.16 9.39
CA MET A 1 -11.64 -46.08 8.29
C MET A 1 -12.09 -45.17 7.14
N THR A 2 -13.25 -45.37 6.47
CA THR A 2 -13.67 -44.52 5.34
C THR A 2 -13.92 -43.04 5.74
N ARG A 3 -14.53 -42.80 6.89
CA ARG A 3 -14.81 -41.41 7.39
C ARG A 3 -13.54 -40.62 7.72
N GLU A 4 -12.53 -41.27 8.29
CA GLU A 4 -11.25 -40.68 8.65
C GLU A 4 -10.45 -40.34 7.39
N ILE A 5 -10.49 -41.22 6.39
CA ILE A 5 -9.84 -40.97 5.09
C ILE A 5 -10.47 -39.79 4.37
N ILE A 6 -11.80 -39.68 4.38
CA ILE A 6 -12.51 -38.53 3.79
C ILE A 6 -12.11 -37.23 4.51
N GLY A 7 -12.08 -37.25 5.84
CA GLY A 7 -11.65 -36.09 6.63
C GLY A 7 -10.21 -35.66 6.30
N PHE A 8 -9.28 -36.60 6.21
CA PHE A 8 -7.90 -36.32 5.82
C PHE A 8 -7.78 -35.75 4.40
N VAL A 9 -8.51 -36.33 3.43
CA VAL A 9 -8.52 -35.83 2.05
C VAL A 9 -9.04 -34.40 1.99
N MET A 10 -10.11 -34.06 2.73
CA MET A 10 -10.66 -32.69 2.79
C MET A 10 -9.65 -31.69 3.38
N VAL A 11 -8.97 -32.05 4.45
CA VAL A 11 -7.91 -31.21 5.03
C VAL A 11 -6.77 -31.00 4.04
N MET A 12 -6.30 -32.06 3.40
CA MET A 12 -5.26 -31.95 2.38
C MET A 12 -5.68 -31.07 1.21
N LEU A 13 -6.92 -31.16 0.77
CA LEU A 13 -7.46 -30.30 -0.30
C LEU A 13 -7.41 -28.83 0.08
N VAL A 14 -7.78 -28.47 1.32
CA VAL A 14 -7.68 -27.09 1.80
C VAL A 14 -6.24 -26.58 1.78
N PHE A 15 -5.27 -27.39 2.22
CA PHE A 15 -3.86 -27.01 2.15
C PHE A 15 -3.36 -26.83 0.70
N VAL A 16 -3.77 -27.68 -0.22
CA VAL A 16 -3.41 -27.57 -1.64
C VAL A 16 -3.98 -26.27 -2.22
N ILE A 17 -5.25 -25.95 -1.95
CA ILE A 17 -5.88 -24.71 -2.42
C ILE A 17 -5.16 -23.50 -1.82
N ALA A 18 -4.87 -23.50 -0.51
CA ALA A 18 -4.14 -22.43 0.14
C ALA A 18 -2.74 -22.23 -0.45
N ALA A 19 -2.02 -23.32 -0.74
CA ALA A 19 -0.72 -23.27 -1.39
C ALA A 19 -0.80 -22.68 -2.80
N MET A 20 -1.78 -23.11 -3.61
CA MET A 20 -1.99 -22.56 -4.96
C MET A 20 -2.28 -21.05 -4.93
N VAL A 21 -3.14 -20.60 -4.01
CA VAL A 21 -3.45 -19.17 -3.84
C VAL A 21 -2.19 -18.41 -3.44
N ALA A 22 -1.41 -18.91 -2.47
CA ALA A 22 -0.17 -18.28 -2.03
C ALA A 22 0.87 -18.19 -3.16
N ILE A 23 1.04 -19.24 -3.94
CA ILE A 23 1.95 -19.27 -5.10
C ILE A 23 1.47 -18.26 -6.16
N GLY A 24 0.18 -18.24 -6.48
CA GLY A 24 -0.41 -17.31 -7.44
C GLY A 24 -0.19 -15.86 -7.03
N TYR A 25 -0.43 -15.54 -5.75
CA TYR A 25 -0.17 -14.20 -5.21
C TYR A 25 1.32 -13.82 -5.30
N ARG A 26 2.23 -14.72 -4.90
CA ARG A 26 3.68 -14.48 -4.99
C ARG A 26 4.15 -14.27 -6.42
N ASN A 27 3.67 -15.07 -7.35
CA ASN A 27 4.04 -14.96 -8.77
C ASN A 27 3.55 -13.62 -9.36
N LYS A 28 2.32 -13.22 -9.04
CA LYS A 28 1.77 -11.92 -9.46
C LYS A 28 2.55 -10.76 -8.86
N SER A 29 2.85 -10.81 -7.56
CA SER A 29 3.65 -9.78 -6.88
C SER A 29 5.05 -9.66 -7.48
N ARG A 30 5.70 -10.78 -7.77
CA ARG A 30 7.03 -10.80 -8.43
C ARG A 30 6.97 -10.22 -9.84
N ALA A 31 5.96 -10.60 -10.64
CA ALA A 31 5.80 -10.08 -12.00
C ALA A 31 5.57 -8.56 -11.99
N GLU A 32 4.76 -8.04 -11.07
CA GLU A 32 4.56 -6.60 -10.91
C GLU A 32 5.83 -5.89 -10.41
N THR A 33 6.59 -6.51 -9.49
CA THR A 33 7.87 -5.97 -9.01
C THR A 33 8.90 -5.85 -10.13
N LEU A 34 8.96 -6.83 -11.03
CA LEU A 34 9.84 -6.78 -12.20
C LEU A 34 9.38 -5.72 -13.23
N ALA A 35 8.08 -5.50 -13.34
CA ALA A 35 7.50 -4.52 -14.27
C ALA A 35 7.46 -3.08 -13.71
N THR A 36 7.66 -2.92 -12.42
CA THR A 36 7.67 -1.61 -11.74
C THR A 36 9.10 -1.29 -11.32
N PRO A 37 9.67 -0.18 -11.78
CA PRO A 37 11.03 0.19 -11.41
C PRO A 37 11.21 0.30 -9.90
N PRO A 38 12.43 0.05 -9.39
CA PRO A 38 12.70 0.13 -7.96
C PRO A 38 12.48 1.56 -7.46
N LEU A 39 11.82 1.67 -6.32
CA LEU A 39 11.65 2.92 -5.61
C LEU A 39 12.87 3.20 -4.74
N ALA A 40 13.15 4.48 -4.52
CA ALA A 40 14.17 4.88 -3.56
C ALA A 40 13.78 4.38 -2.16
N GLU A 41 14.75 3.93 -1.40
CA GLU A 41 14.54 3.47 -0.03
C GLU A 41 14.37 4.66 0.90
N ALA A 42 13.36 4.61 1.77
CA ALA A 42 13.19 5.61 2.80
C ALA A 42 14.17 5.39 3.95
N THR A 43 15.00 6.39 4.22
CA THR A 43 15.99 6.35 5.31
C THR A 43 15.48 6.99 6.60
N ASP A 44 14.58 7.97 6.50
CA ASP A 44 13.98 8.64 7.64
C ASP A 44 12.54 8.18 7.85
N CYS A 45 12.32 7.54 9.00
CA CYS A 45 11.02 7.04 9.43
C CYS A 45 10.45 7.84 10.63
N ASN A 46 11.03 9.01 10.95
CA ASN A 46 10.55 9.87 12.02
C ASN A 46 9.43 10.78 11.52
N GLY A 47 8.19 10.33 11.66
CA GLY A 47 7.06 11.05 11.09
C GLY A 47 5.76 10.82 11.85
N VAL A 48 4.66 10.99 11.16
CA VAL A 48 3.32 10.84 11.69
C VAL A 48 2.83 9.39 11.50
N GLU A 49 2.34 8.80 12.56
CA GLU A 49 1.76 7.46 12.50
C GLU A 49 0.44 7.47 11.72
N CYS A 50 0.30 6.49 10.85
CA CYS A 50 -0.91 6.28 10.06
C CYS A 50 -1.10 4.80 9.71
N MET A 51 -2.19 4.50 9.06
CA MET A 51 -2.43 3.21 8.43
C MET A 51 -2.23 3.36 6.92
N TYR A 52 -1.30 2.60 6.38
CA TYR A 52 -1.20 2.39 4.94
C TYR A 52 -2.37 1.53 4.47
N VAL A 53 -3.17 2.05 3.57
CA VAL A 53 -4.37 1.36 3.07
C VAL A 53 -4.06 0.63 1.76
N SER A 54 -3.55 1.36 0.77
CA SER A 54 -3.22 0.78 -0.54
C SER A 54 -2.44 1.77 -1.39
N THR A 55 -1.68 1.26 -2.35
CA THR A 55 -1.26 1.99 -3.54
C THR A 55 -1.94 1.37 -4.74
N VAL A 56 -2.54 2.19 -5.59
CA VAL A 56 -3.29 1.77 -6.77
C VAL A 56 -2.79 2.51 -8.02
N TYR A 57 -3.06 1.95 -9.19
CA TYR A 57 -2.84 2.67 -10.44
C TYR A 57 -3.91 3.75 -10.61
N ALA A 58 -3.54 4.96 -11.00
CA ALA A 58 -4.50 6.04 -11.23
C ALA A 58 -5.52 5.71 -12.33
N GLU A 59 -5.06 5.01 -13.38
CA GLU A 59 -5.91 4.56 -14.49
C GLU A 59 -6.92 3.49 -14.09
N THR A 60 -6.59 2.67 -13.08
CA THR A 60 -7.43 1.57 -12.59
C THR A 60 -7.47 1.58 -11.06
N PRO A 61 -8.27 2.46 -10.44
CA PRO A 61 -8.29 2.64 -8.98
C PRO A 61 -8.67 1.39 -8.17
N LEU A 62 -9.29 0.40 -8.82
CA LEU A 62 -9.62 -0.89 -8.24
C LEU A 62 -8.46 -1.90 -8.26
N LYS A 63 -7.38 -1.60 -9.00
CA LYS A 63 -6.21 -2.48 -9.10
C LYS A 63 -5.13 -2.04 -8.13
N ARG A 64 -4.91 -2.82 -7.07
CA ARG A 64 -3.80 -2.60 -6.13
C ARG A 64 -2.47 -2.93 -6.78
N LEU A 65 -1.48 -2.10 -6.49
CA LEU A 65 -0.08 -2.38 -6.80
C LEU A 65 0.45 -3.40 -5.78
N LEU A 66 0.92 -4.54 -6.26
CA LEU A 66 1.53 -5.59 -5.44
C LEU A 66 3.06 -5.55 -5.47
N ALA A 67 3.64 -4.71 -6.34
CA ALA A 67 5.09 -4.54 -6.46
C ALA A 67 5.70 -4.04 -5.15
N HIS A 68 6.96 -4.41 -4.90
CA HIS A 68 7.74 -3.94 -3.74
C HIS A 68 7.01 -4.06 -2.40
N GLY A 69 6.19 -5.11 -2.25
CA GLY A 69 5.42 -5.33 -1.02
C GLY A 69 4.26 -4.36 -0.79
N MET A 70 3.83 -3.54 -1.76
CA MET A 70 2.76 -2.54 -1.58
C MET A 70 1.34 -3.11 -1.52
N GLY A 71 1.18 -4.43 -1.66
CA GLY A 71 -0.13 -5.08 -1.59
C GLY A 71 -0.78 -5.05 -0.20
N PRO A 72 -0.09 -5.45 0.88
CA PRO A 72 -0.68 -5.55 2.19
C PRO A 72 -0.99 -4.19 2.82
N ARG A 73 -2.13 -4.12 3.51
CA ARG A 73 -2.48 -3.04 4.43
C ARG A 73 -1.71 -3.19 5.74
N GLY A 74 -1.29 -2.11 6.38
CA GLY A 74 -0.58 -2.21 7.64
C GLY A 74 -0.32 -0.87 8.31
N LYS A 75 0.23 -0.93 9.53
CA LYS A 75 0.72 0.25 10.23
C LYS A 75 1.89 0.85 9.45
N ALA A 76 1.91 2.17 9.37
CA ALA A 76 2.96 2.92 8.72
C ALA A 76 3.25 4.23 9.45
N THR A 77 4.43 4.75 9.22
CA THR A 77 4.83 6.09 9.62
C THR A 77 5.18 6.86 8.35
N VAL A 78 4.66 8.06 8.20
CA VAL A 78 4.96 8.92 7.06
C VAL A 78 5.73 10.15 7.52
N ALA A 79 6.87 10.40 6.90
CA ALA A 79 7.68 11.58 7.12
C ALA A 79 7.76 12.41 5.83
N VAL A 80 7.68 13.73 5.96
CA VAL A 80 7.83 14.67 4.86
C VAL A 80 9.15 15.38 5.04
N ASN A 81 10.03 15.23 4.06
CA ASN A 81 11.38 15.77 4.03
C ASN A 81 11.59 16.55 2.74
N ASP A 82 12.76 17.21 2.62
CA ASP A 82 13.14 17.93 1.39
C ASP A 82 13.20 17.02 0.18
N ASP A 83 13.61 15.77 0.36
CA ASP A 83 13.70 14.75 -0.69
C ASP A 83 12.32 14.22 -1.15
N GLY A 84 11.28 14.33 -0.31
CA GLY A 84 9.95 13.84 -0.62
C GLY A 84 9.18 13.29 0.58
N ILE A 85 8.34 12.28 0.32
CA ILE A 85 7.53 11.62 1.35
C ILE A 85 8.06 10.21 1.57
N SER A 86 8.61 9.97 2.75
CA SER A 86 9.02 8.64 3.23
C SER A 86 7.81 7.89 3.77
N VAL A 87 7.61 6.67 3.30
CA VAL A 87 6.56 5.77 3.78
C VAL A 87 7.24 4.55 4.39
N CYS A 88 7.27 4.49 5.70
CA CYS A 88 7.85 3.41 6.47
C CYS A 88 6.76 2.49 6.98
N ARG A 89 6.80 1.22 6.56
CA ARG A 89 5.76 0.24 6.86
C ARG A 89 6.29 -0.87 7.74
N GLN A 90 5.54 -1.22 8.74
CA GLN A 90 5.92 -2.26 9.67
C GLN A 90 5.89 -3.65 9.00
N GLY A 91 7.05 -4.31 8.89
CA GLY A 91 7.17 -5.64 8.31
C GLY A 91 7.25 -5.68 6.77
N GLU A 92 7.29 -4.53 6.10
CA GLU A 92 7.37 -4.42 4.65
C GLU A 92 8.53 -3.49 4.24
N GLN A 93 8.83 -3.44 2.96
CA GLN A 93 9.85 -2.54 2.43
C GLN A 93 9.42 -1.07 2.58
N ASN A 94 10.31 -0.25 3.13
CA ASN A 94 10.15 1.20 3.20
C ASN A 94 10.49 1.82 1.85
N TYR A 95 9.77 2.88 1.47
CA TYR A 95 10.03 3.57 0.22
C TYR A 95 9.85 5.07 0.34
N LEU A 96 10.59 5.79 -0.50
CA LEU A 96 10.52 7.22 -0.65
C LEU A 96 9.76 7.55 -1.94
N ILE A 97 8.79 8.45 -1.85
CA ILE A 97 8.18 9.10 -3.00
C ILE A 97 8.93 10.41 -3.21
N PRO A 98 9.77 10.54 -4.26
CA PRO A 98 10.56 11.74 -4.49
C PRO A 98 9.65 12.97 -4.68
N ARG A 99 10.09 14.12 -4.17
CA ARG A 99 9.31 15.36 -4.27
C ARG A 99 8.98 15.73 -5.71
N ALA A 100 9.89 15.49 -6.65
CA ALA A 100 9.68 15.74 -8.08
C ALA A 100 8.59 14.87 -8.71
N GLU A 101 8.31 13.71 -8.12
CA GLU A 101 7.31 12.75 -8.60
C GLU A 101 5.91 13.01 -8.01
N ILE A 102 5.81 13.77 -6.92
CA ILE A 102 4.52 14.09 -6.28
C ILE A 102 3.75 15.06 -7.16
N ARG A 103 2.52 14.69 -7.52
CA ARG A 103 1.61 15.52 -8.33
C ARG A 103 0.59 16.25 -7.49
N GLY A 104 0.21 15.67 -6.37
CA GLY A 104 -0.74 16.29 -5.46
C GLY A 104 -1.05 15.45 -4.24
N VAL A 105 -1.57 16.10 -3.22
CA VAL A 105 -2.11 15.46 -2.02
C VAL A 105 -3.53 15.95 -1.84
N GLY A 106 -4.46 15.02 -1.73
CA GLY A 106 -5.88 15.31 -1.64
C GLY A 106 -6.59 14.42 -0.65
N LYS A 107 -7.86 14.73 -0.43
CA LYS A 107 -8.76 13.90 0.36
C LYS A 107 -9.51 12.96 -0.58
N SER A 108 -9.48 11.67 -0.30
CA SER A 108 -10.27 10.69 -1.02
C SER A 108 -11.31 10.08 -0.09
N SER A 109 -12.51 9.86 -0.62
CA SER A 109 -13.58 9.13 0.06
C SER A 109 -13.82 7.75 -0.54
N ALA A 110 -13.14 7.42 -1.66
CA ALA A 110 -13.33 6.17 -2.38
C ALA A 110 -12.06 5.34 -2.38
N THR A 111 -12.13 4.19 -1.75
CA THR A 111 -11.15 3.10 -1.90
C THR A 111 -11.86 1.81 -2.25
N ILE A 112 -11.08 0.83 -2.73
CA ILE A 112 -11.54 -0.50 -3.12
C ILE A 112 -12.36 -1.20 -2.02
N ASP A 113 -12.11 -0.88 -0.74
CA ASP A 113 -12.60 -1.69 0.37
C ASP A 113 -13.89 -1.20 1.04
N ARG A 114 -14.25 0.08 0.96
CA ARG A 114 -15.53 0.64 1.47
C ARG A 114 -15.58 2.17 1.32
N ALA A 115 -16.79 2.72 1.29
CA ALA A 115 -17.02 4.13 1.58
C ALA A 115 -16.50 4.44 2.99
N VAL A 116 -15.44 5.21 3.08
CA VAL A 116 -14.94 5.77 4.33
C VAL A 116 -15.64 7.11 4.52
N GLU A 117 -15.84 7.53 5.76
CA GLU A 117 -16.38 8.86 6.05
C GLU A 117 -15.71 9.94 5.18
N PRO A 118 -16.46 10.92 4.69
CA PRO A 118 -15.93 11.98 3.85
C PRO A 118 -14.66 12.60 4.46
N GLY A 119 -13.53 12.48 3.76
CA GLY A 119 -12.24 13.01 4.23
C GLY A 119 -11.45 12.12 5.19
N GLY A 120 -11.83 10.84 5.38
CA GLY A 120 -11.11 9.91 6.24
C GLY A 120 -9.79 9.37 5.66
N LEU A 121 -9.54 9.60 4.37
CA LEU A 121 -8.32 9.18 3.68
C LEU A 121 -7.59 10.38 3.09
N VAL A 122 -6.28 10.33 3.19
CA VAL A 122 -5.36 11.20 2.45
C VAL A 122 -4.78 10.40 1.30
N SER A 123 -4.93 10.92 0.09
CA SER A 123 -4.41 10.31 -1.13
C SER A 123 -3.23 11.13 -1.66
N ILE A 124 -2.11 10.47 -1.87
CA ILE A 124 -0.92 11.05 -2.48
C ILE A 124 -0.88 10.56 -3.92
N THR A 125 -1.04 11.47 -4.87
CA THR A 125 -0.89 11.18 -6.31
C THR A 125 0.54 11.46 -6.73
N TRP A 126 1.19 10.50 -7.34
CA TRP A 126 2.59 10.60 -7.75
C TRP A 126 2.85 9.84 -9.05
N ASN A 127 3.86 10.28 -9.80
CA ASN A 127 4.23 9.68 -11.08
C ASN A 127 5.63 9.08 -10.98
N HIS A 128 5.75 7.80 -11.28
CA HIS A 128 7.04 7.12 -11.32
C HIS A 128 7.27 6.52 -12.70
N GLN A 129 8.28 7.00 -13.39
CA GLN A 129 8.66 6.57 -14.74
C GLN A 129 7.49 6.52 -15.74
N GLY A 130 6.68 7.57 -15.75
CA GLY A 130 5.55 7.71 -16.66
C GLY A 130 4.27 6.99 -16.27
N ARG A 131 4.24 6.33 -15.13
CA ARG A 131 3.02 5.73 -14.57
C ARG A 131 2.55 6.50 -13.34
N GLU A 132 1.27 6.75 -13.29
CA GLU A 132 0.66 7.47 -12.16
C GLU A 132 0.08 6.51 -11.14
N PHE A 133 0.41 6.77 -9.88
CA PHE A 133 -0.01 5.98 -8.73
C PHE A 133 -0.72 6.86 -7.70
N ILE A 134 -1.60 6.24 -6.93
CA ILE A 134 -2.29 6.88 -5.82
C ILE A 134 -2.05 6.05 -4.57
N THR A 135 -1.36 6.62 -3.58
CA THR A 135 -1.15 6.01 -2.27
C THR A 135 -2.17 6.56 -1.28
N ASN A 136 -2.95 5.68 -0.67
CA ASN A 136 -4.00 6.01 0.27
C ASN A 136 -3.54 5.73 1.69
N LEU A 137 -3.62 6.75 2.54
CA LEU A 137 -3.26 6.72 3.96
C LEU A 137 -4.47 7.08 4.81
N ARG A 138 -4.61 6.42 5.96
CA ARG A 138 -5.62 6.74 6.96
C ARG A 138 -4.93 7.16 8.25
N PHE A 139 -5.22 8.36 8.72
CA PHE A 139 -4.75 8.85 10.01
C PHE A 139 -5.75 8.50 11.11
N SER A 140 -5.25 8.21 12.29
CA SER A 140 -6.08 7.84 13.44
C SER A 140 -6.86 9.03 13.99
N ASP A 141 -6.31 10.23 13.83
CA ASP A 141 -6.89 11.48 14.32
C ASP A 141 -6.72 12.63 13.32
N SER A 142 -7.54 13.64 13.46
CA SER A 142 -7.54 14.80 12.58
C SER A 142 -6.31 15.71 12.76
N GLN A 143 -5.69 15.69 13.93
CA GLN A 143 -4.51 16.50 14.22
C GLN A 143 -3.29 15.95 13.47
N SER A 144 -3.05 14.66 13.55
CA SER A 144 -2.00 13.96 12.80
C SER A 144 -2.13 14.16 11.29
N ARG A 145 -3.36 14.10 10.78
CA ARG A 145 -3.65 14.40 9.38
C ARG A 145 -3.28 15.84 9.01
N GLN A 146 -3.70 16.82 9.81
CA GLN A 146 -3.40 18.23 9.54
C GLN A 146 -1.90 18.52 9.59
N ILE A 147 -1.16 17.91 10.52
CA ILE A 147 0.30 18.03 10.59
C ILE A 147 0.94 17.55 9.31
N PHE A 148 0.51 16.37 8.80
CA PHE A 148 0.99 15.83 7.55
C PHE A 148 0.65 16.74 6.36
N GLU A 149 -0.62 17.12 6.20
CA GLU A 149 -1.08 17.99 5.10
C GLU A 149 -0.31 19.33 5.06
N ARG A 150 -0.08 19.95 6.22
CA ARG A 150 0.71 21.22 6.30
C ARG A 150 2.14 21.03 5.85
N LYS A 151 2.80 19.93 6.26
CA LYS A 151 4.19 19.64 5.87
C LYS A 151 4.35 19.38 4.37
N VAL A 152 3.34 18.82 3.73
CA VAL A 152 3.39 18.54 2.29
C VAL A 152 3.17 19.80 1.46
N ILE A 153 2.39 20.77 1.97
CA ILE A 153 2.06 22.04 1.27
C ILE A 153 3.17 23.09 1.48
N ALA A 154 3.95 22.96 2.57
CA ALA A 154 5.07 23.86 2.85
C ALA A 154 6.28 23.58 1.97
#